data_6cf265e1891350fbeb13eafc9995ef4a
#
_entry.id   6cf265e1891350fbeb13eafc9995ef4a
#
_cell.length_a   1.000
_cell.length_b   1.000
_cell.length_c   1.000
_cell.angle_alpha   90.00
_cell.angle_beta   90.00
_cell.angle_gamma   90.00
#
_symmetry.space_group_name_H-M   'P 1'
#
loop_
_entity.id
_entity.type
_entity.pdbx_description
1 polymer ?
#
loop_
_entity_poly.entity_id
_entity_poly.type
_entity_poly.pdbx_seq_one_letter_code
_entity_poly.pdbx_strand_id
1 'polypeptide(L)'
;RGERWVLLGPNGSGKTTLLKLITGYNFPSQGRVVVLGEQFGHTDLRSLRSRIGWVHYDLRSMMPDFMNVLDVVLAGQKGTLSFYEEGTPAGRRRARRNLDALRAGHLFERRFSTLSTGERQRVLIARALMAEPEILLLDEPCMGLDPLSREEFLDSLHSLFVEKAGMTIITVTHHVEEITAAYGGVLVLDSGRVLASGPREQTLTAETISRLFGHRCFLAFADGRYGLSFG
;
A
#
# COMPACT_ATOMS: atom_id res chain seq x y z
N ARG A 1 -10.28 12.62 0.19
CA ARG A 1 -9.15 12.61 1.14
C ARG A 1 -9.53 11.83 2.39
N GLY A 2 -8.55 11.12 3.01
CA GLY A 2 -8.79 10.31 4.19
C GLY A 2 -9.54 9.00 3.92
N GLU A 3 -9.74 8.65 2.67
CA GLU A 3 -10.42 7.41 2.28
C GLU A 3 -9.46 6.23 2.23
N ARG A 4 -9.99 5.04 2.47
CA ARG A 4 -9.25 3.77 2.41
C ARG A 4 -9.91 2.86 1.39
N TRP A 5 -9.18 2.61 0.31
CA TRP A 5 -9.66 1.83 -0.82
C TRP A 5 -8.82 0.59 -1.03
N VAL A 6 -9.48 -0.46 -1.48
CA VAL A 6 -8.81 -1.64 -2.03
C VAL A 6 -9.01 -1.66 -3.53
N LEU A 7 -7.93 -1.89 -4.26
CA LEU A 7 -7.92 -2.25 -5.67
C LEU A 7 -7.76 -3.77 -5.76
N LEU A 8 -8.85 -4.46 -6.01
CA LEU A 8 -8.93 -5.91 -6.10
C LEU A 8 -8.93 -6.36 -7.56
N GLY A 9 -8.23 -7.44 -7.87
CA GLY A 9 -8.28 -8.08 -9.20
C GLY A 9 -7.23 -9.16 -9.35
N PRO A 10 -7.42 -10.10 -10.27
CA PRO A 10 -6.47 -11.17 -10.55
C PRO A 10 -5.14 -10.62 -11.09
N ASN A 11 -4.13 -11.48 -11.16
CA ASN A 11 -2.86 -11.13 -11.80
C ASN A 11 -3.11 -10.79 -13.28
N GLY A 12 -2.44 -9.73 -13.77
CA GLY A 12 -2.65 -9.25 -15.13
C GLY A 12 -3.90 -8.37 -15.35
N SER A 13 -4.75 -8.12 -14.34
CA SER A 13 -5.95 -7.28 -14.50
C SER A 13 -5.65 -5.79 -14.73
N GLY A 14 -4.40 -5.35 -14.62
CA GLY A 14 -3.99 -3.95 -14.84
C GLY A 14 -3.77 -3.12 -13.56
N LYS A 15 -3.78 -3.73 -12.36
CA LYS A 15 -3.62 -3.04 -11.07
C LYS A 15 -2.34 -2.18 -11.01
N THR A 16 -1.18 -2.78 -11.27
CA THR A 16 0.10 -2.07 -11.28
C THR A 16 0.16 -1.01 -12.40
N THR A 17 -0.48 -1.25 -13.55
CA THR A 17 -0.61 -0.23 -14.61
C THR A 17 -1.39 0.98 -14.13
N LEU A 18 -2.49 0.77 -13.39
CA LEU A 18 -3.27 1.86 -12.79
C LEU A 18 -2.42 2.62 -11.74
N LEU A 19 -1.64 1.92 -10.90
CA LEU A 19 -0.74 2.61 -9.97
C LEU A 19 0.33 3.45 -10.70
N LYS A 20 0.89 2.93 -11.81
CA LYS A 20 1.83 3.68 -12.65
C LYS A 20 1.19 4.90 -13.31
N LEU A 21 -0.10 4.84 -13.66
CA LEU A 21 -0.87 6.01 -14.11
C LEU A 21 -1.05 7.02 -12.96
N ILE A 22 -1.47 6.60 -11.78
CA ILE A 22 -1.65 7.48 -10.61
C ILE A 22 -0.35 8.20 -10.24
N THR A 23 0.78 7.51 -10.33
CA THR A 23 2.11 8.05 -9.99
C THR A 23 2.78 8.79 -11.15
N GLY A 24 2.17 8.82 -12.34
CA GLY A 24 2.73 9.50 -13.52
C GLY A 24 3.96 8.82 -14.12
N TYR A 25 4.19 7.53 -13.84
CA TYR A 25 5.20 6.74 -14.56
C TYR A 25 4.70 6.26 -15.91
N ASN A 26 3.38 6.15 -16.09
CA ASN A 26 2.73 5.89 -17.36
C ASN A 26 1.77 7.02 -17.69
N PHE A 27 1.53 7.23 -19.01
CA PHE A 27 0.55 8.17 -19.52
C PHE A 27 -0.57 7.43 -20.26
N PRO A 28 -1.82 7.89 -20.16
CA PRO A 28 -2.90 7.30 -20.92
C PRO A 28 -2.74 7.62 -22.40
N SER A 29 -3.02 6.65 -23.28
CA SER A 29 -3.10 6.90 -24.73
C SER A 29 -4.30 7.75 -25.11
N GLN A 30 -5.36 7.69 -24.31
CA GLN A 30 -6.60 8.46 -24.49
C GLN A 30 -7.16 8.80 -23.10
N GLY A 31 -7.95 9.89 -23.04
CA GLY A 31 -8.55 10.36 -21.80
C GLY A 31 -7.62 11.30 -21.01
N ARG A 32 -8.00 11.54 -19.75
CA ARG A 32 -7.25 12.42 -18.83
C ARG A 32 -7.06 11.75 -17.48
N VAL A 33 -5.95 12.06 -16.82
CA VAL A 33 -5.65 11.66 -15.45
C VAL A 33 -5.57 12.90 -14.59
N VAL A 34 -6.28 12.91 -13.47
CA VAL A 34 -6.24 13.95 -12.45
C VAL A 34 -5.98 13.29 -11.11
N VAL A 35 -4.90 13.67 -10.43
CA VAL A 35 -4.51 13.13 -9.12
C VAL A 35 -4.24 14.29 -8.18
N LEU A 36 -4.84 14.28 -6.99
CA LEU A 36 -4.73 15.39 -6.00
C LEU A 36 -5.11 16.77 -6.58
N GLY A 37 -6.02 16.81 -7.57
CA GLY A 37 -6.41 18.02 -8.28
C GLY A 37 -5.47 18.43 -9.42
N GLU A 38 -4.36 17.73 -9.60
CA GLU A 38 -3.35 18.02 -10.63
C GLU A 38 -3.65 17.20 -11.90
N GLN A 39 -3.82 17.89 -13.04
CA GLN A 39 -4.05 17.24 -14.32
C GLN A 39 -2.71 16.97 -15.03
N PHE A 40 -2.52 15.74 -15.48
CA PHE A 40 -1.32 15.35 -16.22
C PHE A 40 -1.22 16.13 -17.54
N GLY A 41 0.02 16.52 -17.87
CA GLY A 41 0.30 17.43 -18.99
C GLY A 41 0.33 18.91 -18.60
N HIS A 42 -0.23 19.27 -17.43
CA HIS A 42 -0.28 20.65 -16.93
C HIS A 42 0.36 20.80 -15.53
N THR A 43 0.99 19.74 -15.00
CA THR A 43 1.58 19.74 -13.65
C THR A 43 3.02 19.23 -13.67
N ASP A 44 3.81 19.63 -12.66
CA ASP A 44 5.11 19.02 -12.38
C ASP A 44 4.93 17.67 -11.68
N LEU A 45 5.16 16.61 -12.44
CA LEU A 45 5.04 15.24 -11.90
C LEU A 45 6.06 14.91 -10.80
N ARG A 46 7.20 15.63 -10.72
CA ARG A 46 8.16 15.44 -9.62
C ARG A 46 7.55 15.93 -8.31
N SER A 47 6.94 17.12 -8.36
CA SER A 47 6.19 17.68 -7.21
C SER A 47 5.01 16.79 -6.83
N LEU A 48 4.24 16.29 -7.80
CA LEU A 48 3.13 15.38 -7.53
C LEU A 48 3.60 14.08 -6.86
N ARG A 49 4.68 13.47 -7.37
CA ARG A 49 5.24 12.24 -6.82
C ARG A 49 5.73 12.38 -5.38
N SER A 50 6.23 13.54 -4.98
CA SER A 50 6.64 13.77 -3.59
C SER A 50 5.47 13.73 -2.60
N ARG A 51 4.23 13.89 -3.08
CA ARG A 51 2.98 13.81 -2.31
C ARG A 51 2.35 12.41 -2.32
N ILE A 52 2.96 11.45 -3.02
CA ILE A 52 2.50 10.08 -3.15
C ILE A 52 3.57 9.12 -2.63
N GLY A 53 3.28 8.42 -1.55
CA GLY A 53 4.09 7.29 -1.09
C GLY A 53 3.70 6.03 -1.86
N TRP A 54 4.65 5.36 -2.48
CA TRP A 54 4.39 4.09 -3.16
C TRP A 54 5.34 3.00 -2.63
N VAL A 55 4.76 1.95 -2.07
CA VAL A 55 5.47 0.78 -1.55
C VAL A 55 5.09 -0.41 -2.42
N HIS A 56 6.07 -0.94 -3.15
CA HIS A 56 5.93 -2.10 -4.02
C HIS A 56 6.95 -3.18 -3.66
N TYR A 57 6.69 -4.40 -4.08
CA TYR A 57 7.49 -5.57 -3.69
C TYR A 57 8.99 -5.43 -4.00
N ASP A 58 9.35 -4.90 -5.16
CA ASP A 58 10.74 -4.76 -5.60
C ASP A 58 11.59 -3.85 -4.71
N LEU A 59 10.97 -2.90 -3.97
CA LEU A 59 11.70 -2.05 -3.04
C LEU A 59 12.49 -2.84 -1.99
N ARG A 60 12.05 -4.05 -1.66
CA ARG A 60 12.74 -4.92 -0.68
C ARG A 60 14.14 -5.30 -1.13
N SER A 61 14.28 -5.66 -2.41
CA SER A 61 15.55 -6.08 -3.01
C SER A 61 16.45 -4.91 -3.40
N MET A 62 15.90 -3.70 -3.45
CA MET A 62 16.66 -2.49 -3.77
C MET A 62 17.39 -1.89 -2.57
N MET A 63 17.02 -2.29 -1.33
CA MET A 63 17.66 -1.75 -0.13
C MET A 63 19.02 -2.41 0.08
N PRO A 64 20.11 -1.63 0.26
CA PRO A 64 21.43 -2.18 0.53
C PRO A 64 21.48 -2.97 1.85
N ASP A 65 22.14 -4.13 1.85
CA ASP A 65 22.18 -5.05 2.99
C ASP A 65 22.85 -4.47 4.25
N PHE A 66 23.74 -3.49 4.07
CA PHE A 66 24.46 -2.87 5.16
C PHE A 66 23.64 -1.83 5.94
N MET A 67 22.50 -1.39 5.42
CA MET A 67 21.69 -0.33 6.04
C MET A 67 21.00 -0.81 7.32
N ASN A 68 20.98 0.07 8.32
CA ASN A 68 20.11 -0.08 9.47
C ASN A 68 18.68 0.40 9.15
N VAL A 69 17.71 -0.06 9.93
CA VAL A 69 16.31 0.34 9.78
C VAL A 69 16.13 1.86 9.80
N LEU A 70 16.82 2.54 10.72
CA LEU A 70 16.78 4.01 10.80
C LEU A 70 17.22 4.65 9.49
N ASP A 71 18.31 4.18 8.89
CA ASP A 71 18.85 4.76 7.64
C ASP A 71 17.90 4.50 6.46
N VAL A 72 17.32 3.30 6.39
CA VAL A 72 16.28 2.97 5.40
C VAL A 72 15.10 3.93 5.51
N VAL A 73 14.61 4.16 6.73
CA VAL A 73 13.46 5.05 6.95
C VAL A 73 13.82 6.50 6.62
N LEU A 74 14.97 7.00 7.08
CA LEU A 74 15.43 8.37 6.81
C LEU A 74 15.62 8.66 5.32
N ALA A 75 16.08 7.68 4.53
CA ALA A 75 16.22 7.80 3.09
C ALA A 75 14.90 8.18 2.39
N GLY A 76 13.75 7.85 3.01
CA GLY A 76 12.42 8.23 2.52
C GLY A 76 12.19 9.74 2.44
N GLN A 77 12.86 10.56 3.23
CA GLN A 77 12.71 12.04 3.18
C GLN A 77 13.10 12.62 1.82
N LYS A 78 14.14 12.05 1.20
CA LYS A 78 14.68 12.51 -0.09
C LYS A 78 14.22 11.60 -1.26
N GLY A 79 13.45 10.55 -0.98
CA GLY A 79 13.07 9.56 -1.99
C GLY A 79 14.25 8.72 -2.53
N THR A 80 15.39 8.68 -1.82
CA THR A 80 16.62 7.97 -2.22
C THR A 80 16.62 6.54 -1.69
N LEU A 81 17.43 5.65 -2.29
CA LEU A 81 17.60 4.27 -1.82
C LEU A 81 18.63 4.15 -0.68
N SER A 82 19.47 5.16 -0.50
CA SER A 82 20.49 5.17 0.54
C SER A 82 20.53 6.53 1.23
N PHE A 83 20.98 6.52 2.47
CA PHE A 83 21.13 7.70 3.31
C PHE A 83 22.52 7.69 3.91
N TYR A 84 23.34 8.68 3.56
CA TYR A 84 24.75 8.80 3.98
C TYR A 84 24.99 9.96 4.95
N GLU A 85 23.94 10.70 5.30
CA GLU A 85 24.03 11.83 6.22
C GLU A 85 23.50 11.44 7.59
N GLU A 86 24.07 11.99 8.66
CA GLU A 86 23.49 11.86 9.98
C GLU A 86 22.10 12.50 9.99
N GLY A 87 21.08 11.69 10.31
CA GLY A 87 19.70 12.18 10.38
C GLY A 87 19.54 13.25 11.45
N THR A 88 18.85 14.35 11.12
CA THR A 88 18.54 15.40 12.10
C THR A 88 17.74 14.82 13.29
N PRO A 89 17.84 15.41 14.50
CA PRO A 89 17.04 14.97 15.64
C PRO A 89 15.52 14.95 15.33
N ALA A 90 15.04 15.88 14.53
CA ALA A 90 13.64 15.92 14.08
C ALA A 90 13.31 14.75 13.14
N GLY A 91 14.19 14.43 12.18
CA GLY A 91 14.05 13.29 11.27
C GLY A 91 14.04 11.97 12.02
N ARG A 92 14.97 11.76 12.98
CA ARG A 92 15.01 10.57 13.84
C ARG A 92 13.73 10.39 14.67
N ARG A 93 13.19 11.48 15.25
CA ARG A 93 11.91 11.42 15.97
C ARG A 93 10.74 11.08 15.04
N ARG A 94 10.72 11.61 13.81
CA ARG A 94 9.71 11.26 12.81
C ARG A 94 9.81 9.80 12.39
N ALA A 95 11.02 9.32 12.10
CA ALA A 95 11.28 7.93 11.77
C ALA A 95 10.76 6.98 12.87
N ARG A 96 11.06 7.31 14.14
CA ARG A 96 10.56 6.54 15.29
C ARG A 96 9.04 6.51 15.34
N ARG A 97 8.36 7.66 15.25
CA ARG A 97 6.89 7.71 15.23
C ARG A 97 6.29 6.90 14.10
N ASN A 98 6.86 6.98 12.89
CA ASN A 98 6.35 6.21 11.75
C ASN A 98 6.52 4.70 11.94
N LEU A 99 7.60 4.26 12.58
CA LEU A 99 7.79 2.85 12.95
C LEU A 99 6.82 2.43 14.05
N ASP A 100 6.61 3.26 15.08
CA ASP A 100 5.69 2.97 16.18
C ASP A 100 4.24 2.84 15.68
N ALA A 101 3.81 3.69 14.72
CA ALA A 101 2.51 3.60 14.05
C ALA A 101 2.26 2.23 13.39
N LEU A 102 3.32 1.56 12.97
CA LEU A 102 3.32 0.24 12.34
C LEU A 102 3.74 -0.88 13.31
N ARG A 103 3.74 -0.64 14.62
CA ARG A 103 4.20 -1.58 15.66
C ARG A 103 5.61 -2.13 15.40
N ALA A 104 6.46 -1.34 14.73
CA ALA A 104 7.81 -1.71 14.31
C ALA A 104 8.91 -0.92 15.04
N GLY A 105 8.59 -0.15 16.08
CA GLY A 105 9.55 0.67 16.82
C GLY A 105 10.71 -0.11 17.44
N HIS A 106 10.50 -1.37 17.82
CA HIS A 106 11.53 -2.26 18.35
C HIS A 106 12.62 -2.63 17.32
N LEU A 107 12.38 -2.36 16.02
CA LEU A 107 13.32 -2.65 14.93
C LEU A 107 14.31 -1.51 14.67
N PHE A 108 14.15 -0.36 15.32
CA PHE A 108 14.81 0.91 15.01
C PHE A 108 16.34 0.81 14.80
N GLU A 109 17.04 -0.02 15.61
CA GLU A 109 18.50 -0.18 15.56
C GLU A 109 18.94 -1.45 14.83
N ARG A 110 17.99 -2.26 14.34
CA ARG A 110 18.32 -3.52 13.67
C ARG A 110 18.84 -3.28 12.25
N ARG A 111 19.61 -4.23 11.72
CA ARG A 111 19.98 -4.26 10.30
C ARG A 111 18.77 -4.68 9.46
N PHE A 112 18.52 -3.96 8.38
CA PHE A 112 17.39 -4.25 7.48
C PHE A 112 17.46 -5.65 6.88
N SER A 113 18.67 -6.13 6.55
CA SER A 113 18.89 -7.48 5.99
C SER A 113 18.51 -8.62 6.94
N THR A 114 18.48 -8.39 8.26
CA THR A 114 18.11 -9.42 9.26
C THR A 114 16.63 -9.50 9.57
N LEU A 115 15.82 -8.66 8.94
CA LEU A 115 14.39 -8.59 9.19
C LEU A 115 13.63 -9.67 8.43
N SER A 116 12.54 -10.16 9.03
CA SER A 116 11.54 -10.98 8.33
C SER A 116 10.86 -10.18 7.22
N THR A 117 10.16 -10.88 6.32
CA THR A 117 9.42 -10.25 5.21
C THR A 117 8.40 -9.23 5.71
N GLY A 118 7.63 -9.56 6.76
CA GLY A 118 6.63 -8.66 7.34
C GLY A 118 7.26 -7.46 8.06
N GLU A 119 8.38 -7.66 8.77
CA GLU A 119 9.13 -6.57 9.39
C GLU A 119 9.69 -5.60 8.32
N ARG A 120 10.28 -6.13 7.23
CA ARG A 120 10.75 -5.31 6.11
C ARG A 120 9.62 -4.49 5.49
N GLN A 121 8.46 -5.08 5.32
CA GLN A 121 7.29 -4.38 4.76
C GLN A 121 6.87 -3.20 5.64
N ARG A 122 6.78 -3.39 6.96
CA ARG A 122 6.48 -2.31 7.91
C ARG A 122 7.51 -1.18 7.85
N VAL A 123 8.79 -1.52 7.76
CA VAL A 123 9.89 -0.53 7.62
C VAL A 123 9.79 0.25 6.31
N LEU A 124 9.46 -0.40 5.18
CA LEU A 124 9.30 0.27 3.89
C LEU A 124 8.08 1.21 3.87
N ILE A 125 7.00 0.86 4.58
CA ILE A 125 5.87 1.78 4.76
C ILE A 125 6.29 2.97 5.62
N ALA A 126 7.00 2.75 6.74
CA ALA A 126 7.52 3.83 7.59
C ALA A 126 8.45 4.76 6.79
N ARG A 127 9.26 4.21 5.87
CA ARG A 127 10.08 4.97 4.93
C ARG A 127 9.22 5.84 4.01
N ALA A 128 8.16 5.29 3.40
CA ALA A 128 7.28 6.05 2.52
C ALA A 128 6.57 7.21 3.26
N LEU A 129 6.25 7.03 4.54
CA LEU A 129 5.65 8.05 5.39
C LEU A 129 6.58 9.22 5.75
N MET A 130 7.90 9.09 5.53
CA MET A 130 8.86 10.18 5.81
C MET A 130 8.65 11.41 4.93
N ALA A 131 8.11 11.23 3.72
CA ALA A 131 7.75 12.32 2.82
C ALA A 131 6.42 13.00 3.17
N GLU A 132 5.71 12.54 4.22
CA GLU A 132 4.36 13.02 4.60
C GLU A 132 3.37 13.00 3.43
N PRO A 133 3.19 11.85 2.75
CA PRO A 133 2.38 11.79 1.56
C PRO A 133 0.90 12.03 1.84
N GLU A 134 0.18 12.60 0.86
CA GLU A 134 -1.28 12.72 0.89
C GLU A 134 -1.98 11.42 0.44
N ILE A 135 -1.30 10.62 -0.39
CA ILE A 135 -1.74 9.30 -0.82
C ILE A 135 -0.64 8.28 -0.52
N LEU A 136 -1.00 7.16 0.09
CA LEU A 136 -0.14 6.00 0.26
C LEU A 136 -0.67 4.85 -0.60
N LEU A 137 0.17 4.37 -1.52
CA LEU A 137 -0.10 3.23 -2.39
C LEU A 137 0.67 2.02 -1.86
N LEU A 138 -0.04 0.93 -1.54
CA LEU A 138 0.52 -0.32 -1.08
C LEU A 138 0.25 -1.40 -2.13
N ASP A 139 1.27 -1.81 -2.89
CA ASP A 139 1.15 -2.78 -3.96
C ASP A 139 1.49 -4.18 -3.46
N GLU A 140 0.48 -5.04 -3.32
CA GLU A 140 0.57 -6.42 -2.81
C GLU A 140 1.35 -6.50 -1.47
N PRO A 141 0.94 -5.75 -0.43
CA PRO A 141 1.77 -5.58 0.76
C PRO A 141 1.94 -6.86 1.59
N CYS A 142 1.03 -7.82 1.47
CA CYS A 142 1.08 -9.10 2.17
C CYS A 142 1.80 -10.21 1.38
N MET A 143 2.32 -9.91 0.18
CA MET A 143 2.95 -10.91 -0.66
C MET A 143 4.15 -11.57 0.02
N GLY A 144 4.14 -12.92 0.10
CA GLY A 144 5.20 -13.71 0.72
C GLY A 144 5.15 -13.75 2.24
N LEU A 145 4.05 -13.34 2.87
CA LEU A 145 3.81 -13.54 4.29
C LEU A 145 3.12 -14.89 4.54
N ASP A 146 3.54 -15.59 5.59
CA ASP A 146 2.77 -16.71 6.12
C ASP A 146 1.46 -16.20 6.78
N PRO A 147 0.49 -17.07 7.06
CA PRO A 147 -0.81 -16.65 7.59
C PRO A 147 -0.74 -15.82 8.87
N LEU A 148 0.13 -16.18 9.82
CA LEU A 148 0.27 -15.45 11.09
C LEU A 148 0.91 -14.07 10.85
N SER A 149 2.01 -14.02 10.11
CA SER A 149 2.69 -12.78 9.74
C SER A 149 1.78 -11.82 8.96
N ARG A 150 0.87 -12.36 8.13
CA ARG A 150 -0.15 -11.58 7.43
C ARG A 150 -1.11 -10.91 8.40
N GLU A 151 -1.66 -11.65 9.37
CA GLU A 151 -2.57 -11.08 10.37
C GLU A 151 -1.89 -10.00 11.20
N GLU A 152 -0.68 -10.23 11.70
CA GLU A 152 0.10 -9.23 12.43
C GLU A 152 0.37 -7.98 11.59
N PHE A 153 0.62 -8.15 10.29
CA PHE A 153 0.82 -7.04 9.37
C PHE A 153 -0.48 -6.25 9.14
N LEU A 154 -1.62 -6.93 8.93
CA LEU A 154 -2.93 -6.26 8.77
C LEU A 154 -3.33 -5.49 10.04
N ASP A 155 -3.02 -6.01 11.22
CA ASP A 155 -3.20 -5.31 12.49
C ASP A 155 -2.31 -4.05 12.59
N SER A 156 -1.08 -4.11 12.08
CA SER A 156 -0.20 -2.95 12.03
C SER A 156 -0.70 -1.89 11.05
N LEU A 157 -1.28 -2.30 9.92
CA LEU A 157 -1.95 -1.39 8.99
C LEU A 157 -3.19 -0.74 9.62
N HIS A 158 -3.97 -1.50 10.38
CA HIS A 158 -5.12 -0.93 11.09
C HIS A 158 -4.68 0.17 12.08
N SER A 159 -3.60 -0.05 12.82
CA SER A 159 -3.01 0.96 13.71
C SER A 159 -2.60 2.23 12.93
N LEU A 160 -1.93 2.06 11.79
CA LEU A 160 -1.58 3.16 10.89
C LEU A 160 -2.82 3.91 10.40
N PHE A 161 -3.89 3.19 10.04
CA PHE A 161 -5.13 3.81 9.55
C PHE A 161 -5.79 4.70 10.59
N VAL A 162 -5.73 4.34 11.86
CA VAL A 162 -6.23 5.16 12.96
C VAL A 162 -5.35 6.40 13.13
N GLU A 163 -4.03 6.24 13.18
CA GLU A 163 -3.10 7.35 13.40
C GLU A 163 -3.08 8.36 12.24
N LYS A 164 -3.22 7.88 11.00
CA LYS A 164 -3.17 8.71 9.78
C LYS A 164 -4.55 8.85 9.13
N ALA A 165 -5.58 9.18 9.92
CA ALA A 165 -6.96 9.26 9.44
C ALA A 165 -7.19 10.24 8.27
N GLY A 166 -6.38 11.30 8.15
CA GLY A 166 -6.46 12.28 7.05
C GLY A 166 -5.78 11.86 5.74
N MET A 167 -4.97 10.79 5.75
CA MET A 167 -4.24 10.30 4.58
C MET A 167 -5.11 9.32 3.76
N THR A 168 -5.13 9.47 2.45
CA THR A 168 -5.77 8.49 1.57
C THR A 168 -4.85 7.29 1.39
N ILE A 169 -5.38 6.07 1.55
CA ILE A 169 -4.62 4.82 1.40
C ILE A 169 -5.31 3.94 0.35
N ILE A 170 -4.53 3.47 -0.62
CA ILE A 170 -4.98 2.53 -1.63
C ILE A 170 -4.12 1.27 -1.51
N THR A 171 -4.73 0.17 -1.13
CA THR A 171 -4.08 -1.14 -1.06
C THR A 171 -4.49 -1.97 -2.26
N VAL A 172 -3.51 -2.51 -2.96
CA VAL A 172 -3.70 -3.41 -4.09
C VAL A 172 -3.51 -4.84 -3.63
N THR A 173 -4.45 -5.70 -3.95
CA THR A 173 -4.35 -7.13 -3.65
C THR A 173 -5.18 -7.98 -4.63
N HIS A 174 -4.92 -9.26 -4.68
CA HIS A 174 -5.75 -10.27 -5.33
C HIS A 174 -6.40 -11.24 -4.33
N HIS A 175 -6.22 -10.98 -3.02
CA HIS A 175 -6.75 -11.78 -1.92
C HIS A 175 -7.86 -11.03 -1.19
N VAL A 176 -9.09 -11.61 -1.19
CA VAL A 176 -10.23 -10.99 -0.49
C VAL A 176 -10.05 -11.03 1.03
N GLU A 177 -9.29 -11.99 1.55
CA GLU A 177 -8.98 -12.17 2.97
C GLU A 177 -8.17 -11.01 3.57
N GLU A 178 -7.48 -10.25 2.72
CA GLU A 178 -6.72 -9.07 3.14
C GLU A 178 -7.60 -7.82 3.30
N ILE A 179 -8.86 -7.90 2.85
CA ILE A 179 -9.80 -6.78 2.90
C ILE A 179 -10.53 -6.77 4.24
N THR A 180 -10.10 -5.91 5.13
CA THR A 180 -10.66 -5.79 6.47
C THR A 180 -11.81 -4.79 6.53
N ALA A 181 -12.51 -4.73 7.67
CA ALA A 181 -13.55 -3.72 7.95
C ALA A 181 -13.02 -2.28 7.91
N ALA A 182 -11.70 -2.07 8.02
CA ALA A 182 -11.08 -0.75 8.00
C ALA A 182 -11.13 -0.05 6.62
N TYR A 183 -11.35 -0.81 5.54
CA TYR A 183 -11.52 -0.26 4.19
C TYR A 183 -12.97 0.15 3.94
N GLY A 184 -13.16 1.40 3.49
CA GLY A 184 -14.48 1.94 3.17
C GLY A 184 -14.93 1.63 1.73
N GLY A 185 -13.98 1.54 0.78
CA GLY A 185 -14.26 1.34 -0.64
C GLY A 185 -13.47 0.21 -1.28
N VAL A 186 -14.04 -0.38 -2.32
CA VAL A 186 -13.38 -1.39 -3.15
C VAL A 186 -13.58 -1.02 -4.63
N LEU A 187 -12.51 -1.11 -5.40
CA LEU A 187 -12.54 -1.07 -6.86
C LEU A 187 -12.07 -2.43 -7.37
N VAL A 188 -12.92 -3.10 -8.12
CA VAL A 188 -12.63 -4.41 -8.71
C VAL A 188 -12.22 -4.21 -10.16
N LEU A 189 -11.01 -4.66 -10.50
CA LEU A 189 -10.44 -4.53 -11.84
C LEU A 189 -10.31 -5.91 -12.49
N ASP A 190 -10.82 -6.03 -13.70
CA ASP A 190 -10.67 -7.20 -14.55
C ASP A 190 -10.27 -6.81 -15.95
N SER A 191 -9.21 -7.41 -16.50
CA SER A 191 -8.75 -7.24 -17.88
C SER A 191 -8.68 -5.77 -18.34
N GLY A 192 -8.15 -4.89 -17.46
CA GLY A 192 -8.00 -3.45 -17.70
C GLY A 192 -9.28 -2.65 -17.59
N ARG A 193 -10.40 -3.24 -17.13
CA ARG A 193 -11.70 -2.59 -16.98
C ARG A 193 -12.19 -2.64 -15.54
N VAL A 194 -12.91 -1.60 -15.14
CA VAL A 194 -13.60 -1.60 -13.85
C VAL A 194 -14.81 -2.52 -13.93
N LEU A 195 -14.78 -3.62 -13.18
CA LEU A 195 -15.89 -4.56 -13.06
C LEU A 195 -16.95 -4.04 -12.08
N ALA A 196 -16.50 -3.50 -10.94
CA ALA A 196 -17.35 -2.91 -9.91
C ALA A 196 -16.55 -1.88 -9.10
N SER A 197 -17.21 -0.87 -8.55
CA SER A 197 -16.57 0.13 -7.66
C SER A 197 -17.62 0.75 -6.75
N GLY A 198 -17.28 0.92 -5.48
CA GLY A 198 -18.17 1.54 -4.50
C GLY A 198 -17.86 1.16 -3.07
N PRO A 199 -18.81 1.38 -2.14
CA PRO A 199 -18.68 0.95 -0.76
C PRO A 199 -18.37 -0.54 -0.67
N ARG A 200 -17.45 -0.91 0.23
CA ARG A 200 -16.94 -2.29 0.38
C ARG A 200 -18.08 -3.33 0.43
N GLU A 201 -19.07 -3.12 1.28
CA GLU A 201 -20.15 -4.08 1.52
C GLU A 201 -21.06 -4.29 0.31
N GLN A 202 -21.19 -3.26 -0.53
CA GLN A 202 -22.01 -3.31 -1.75
C GLN A 202 -21.23 -3.88 -2.95
N THR A 203 -19.91 -3.71 -2.95
CA THR A 203 -19.04 -4.09 -4.07
C THR A 203 -18.51 -5.52 -3.91
N LEU A 204 -18.15 -5.91 -2.67
CA LEU A 204 -17.57 -7.21 -2.37
C LEU A 204 -18.69 -8.22 -2.07
N THR A 205 -19.32 -8.71 -3.12
CA THR A 205 -20.40 -9.70 -3.06
C THR A 205 -19.99 -11.01 -3.72
N ALA A 206 -20.65 -12.13 -3.34
CA ALA A 206 -20.40 -13.42 -3.99
C ALA A 206 -20.62 -13.37 -5.51
N GLU A 207 -21.58 -12.55 -5.98
CA GLU A 207 -21.83 -12.34 -7.41
C GLU A 207 -20.65 -11.64 -8.09
N THR A 208 -20.18 -10.52 -7.53
CA THR A 208 -19.04 -9.77 -8.08
C THR A 208 -17.78 -10.64 -8.14
N ILE A 209 -17.51 -11.40 -7.09
CA ILE A 209 -16.33 -12.27 -7.00
C ILE A 209 -16.46 -13.46 -7.96
N SER A 210 -17.65 -14.05 -8.09
CA SER A 210 -17.89 -15.13 -9.07
C SER A 210 -17.68 -14.65 -10.50
N ARG A 211 -18.13 -13.43 -10.84
CA ARG A 211 -17.87 -12.82 -12.15
C ARG A 211 -16.38 -12.55 -12.38
N LEU A 212 -15.66 -12.08 -11.35
CA LEU A 212 -14.23 -11.78 -11.42
C LEU A 212 -13.41 -13.03 -11.74
N PHE A 213 -13.71 -14.15 -11.08
CA PHE A 213 -12.91 -15.40 -11.22
C PHE A 213 -13.50 -16.36 -12.28
N GLY A 214 -14.68 -16.08 -12.83
CA GLY A 214 -15.34 -16.93 -13.81
C GLY A 214 -15.83 -18.28 -13.22
N HIS A 215 -15.91 -18.39 -11.91
CA HIS A 215 -16.35 -19.58 -11.18
C HIS A 215 -17.31 -19.20 -10.06
N ARG A 216 -18.21 -20.12 -9.72
CA ARG A 216 -19.09 -19.92 -8.57
C ARG A 216 -18.27 -19.82 -7.29
N CYS A 217 -18.43 -18.70 -6.58
CA CYS A 217 -17.74 -18.41 -5.34
C CYS A 217 -18.74 -18.24 -4.19
N PHE A 218 -18.34 -18.67 -3.01
CA PHE A 218 -18.99 -18.36 -1.75
C PHE A 218 -18.11 -17.38 -0.99
N LEU A 219 -18.70 -16.25 -0.60
CA LEU A 219 -18.02 -15.21 0.16
C LEU A 219 -18.70 -15.09 1.51
N ALA A 220 -17.95 -15.37 2.58
CA ALA A 220 -18.39 -15.18 3.95
C ALA A 220 -17.68 -13.99 4.57
N PHE A 221 -18.35 -13.29 5.48
CA PHE A 221 -17.74 -12.24 6.30
C PHE A 221 -17.98 -12.57 7.76
N ALA A 222 -16.91 -12.88 8.50
CA ALA A 222 -16.95 -13.21 9.91
C ALA A 222 -15.73 -12.58 10.61
N ASP A 223 -15.92 -12.14 11.85
CA ASP A 223 -14.86 -11.55 12.69
C ASP A 223 -14.05 -10.43 12.00
N GLY A 224 -14.73 -9.64 11.14
CA GLY A 224 -14.09 -8.52 10.43
C GLY A 224 -13.26 -8.94 9.20
N ARG A 225 -13.33 -10.19 8.76
CA ARG A 225 -12.58 -10.79 7.66
C ARG A 225 -13.51 -11.43 6.62
N TYR A 226 -13.08 -11.37 5.37
CA TYR A 226 -13.69 -12.16 4.30
C TYR A 226 -13.02 -13.51 4.16
N GLY A 227 -13.83 -14.55 3.93
CA GLY A 227 -13.38 -15.87 3.54
C GLY A 227 -13.96 -16.21 2.17
N LEU A 228 -13.13 -16.77 1.28
CA LEU A 228 -13.51 -17.17 -0.07
C LEU A 228 -13.39 -18.69 -0.23
N SER A 229 -14.43 -19.29 -0.79
CA SER A 229 -14.37 -20.68 -1.25
C SER A 229 -15.00 -20.82 -2.62
N PHE A 230 -14.55 -21.79 -3.38
CA PHE A 230 -15.05 -22.10 -4.72
C PHE A 230 -15.98 -23.31 -4.67
N GLY A 231 -17.07 -23.23 -5.44
CA GLY A 231 -18.09 -24.29 -5.57
C GLY A 231 -17.95 -25.07 -6.87
#